data_d7985ead46b71d6a916f48ef448bf3a3
#
_entry.id   d7985ead46b71d6a916f48ef448bf3a3
#
_cell.length_a   1.000
_cell.length_b   1.000
_cell.length_c   1.000
_cell.angle_alpha   90.00
_cell.angle_beta   90.00
_cell.angle_gamma   90.00
#
_symmetry.space_group_name_H-M   'P 1'
#
loop_
_entity.id
_entity.type
_entity.pdbx_description
1 polymer ?
#
loop_
_entity_poly.entity_id
_entity_poly.type
_entity_poly.pdbx_seq_one_letter_code
_entity_poly.pdbx_strand_id
1 'polypeptide(L)'
;MFIAIKDTKLIAIHEVEWQCRRKAKGLDKSAYWTWLATVTSEDSNGHKSYDFSSEDYEIVETDSQLSYQDKDEFGDDITITFNESGHIVSDLDGTHYHLKWDGSKIVKDDTALTAYQNADKWKSVRNDRNSRLAETDYLALSDQTLSAGMKTYRQKLRDVPKDNSDPDNITWPTKP
;
A
#
# COMPACT_ATOMS: atom_id res chain seq x y z
N MET A 1 -7.07 -19.68 11.86
CA MET A 1 -7.18 -18.37 11.22
C MET A 1 -6.90 -18.53 9.73
N PHE A 2 -7.54 -17.72 8.88
CA PHE A 2 -7.40 -17.79 7.42
C PHE A 2 -6.75 -16.51 6.91
N ILE A 3 -5.77 -16.68 6.02
CA ILE A 3 -5.10 -15.58 5.32
C ILE A 3 -5.28 -15.75 3.82
N ALA A 4 -5.49 -14.64 3.11
CA ALA A 4 -5.51 -14.60 1.65
C ALA A 4 -4.20 -14.01 1.15
N ILE A 5 -3.54 -14.73 0.25
CA ILE A 5 -2.21 -14.40 -0.25
C ILE A 5 -2.28 -14.27 -1.77
N LYS A 6 -1.75 -13.15 -2.27
CA LYS A 6 -1.53 -12.91 -3.69
C LYS A 6 -0.11 -12.42 -3.91
N ASP A 7 0.66 -13.12 -4.76
CA ASP A 7 2.05 -12.76 -5.06
C ASP A 7 2.90 -12.52 -3.79
N THR A 8 2.81 -13.43 -2.81
CA THR A 8 3.42 -13.37 -1.48
C THR A 8 2.89 -12.27 -0.55
N LYS A 9 2.00 -11.39 -1.02
CA LYS A 9 1.42 -10.32 -0.22
C LYS A 9 0.17 -10.82 0.51
N LEU A 10 0.03 -10.44 1.77
CA LEU A 10 -1.21 -10.61 2.49
C LEU A 10 -2.23 -9.59 2.00
N ILE A 11 -3.38 -10.07 1.51
CA ILE A 11 -4.45 -9.21 1.01
C ILE A 11 -5.71 -9.25 1.90
N ALA A 12 -5.85 -10.27 2.74
CA ALA A 12 -6.88 -10.32 3.78
C ALA A 12 -6.49 -11.29 4.89
N ILE A 13 -7.02 -11.05 6.09
CA ILE A 13 -6.93 -11.95 7.25
C ILE A 13 -8.29 -11.99 7.95
N HIS A 14 -8.71 -13.18 8.39
CA HIS A 14 -9.90 -13.34 9.20
C HIS A 14 -9.92 -14.70 9.92
N GLU A 15 -10.61 -14.77 11.06
CA GLU A 15 -10.82 -16.03 11.79
C GLU A 15 -11.68 -17.04 11.03
N VAL A 16 -12.55 -16.55 10.15
CA VAL A 16 -13.50 -17.36 9.37
C VAL A 16 -13.16 -17.28 7.88
N GLU A 17 -13.01 -18.43 7.22
CA GLU A 17 -12.57 -18.53 5.82
C GLU A 17 -13.39 -17.67 4.86
N TRP A 18 -14.74 -17.79 4.90
CA TRP A 18 -15.58 -17.05 3.96
C TRP A 18 -15.46 -15.52 4.13
N GLN A 19 -15.19 -15.05 5.36
CA GLN A 19 -14.94 -13.63 5.63
C GLN A 19 -13.60 -13.20 5.07
N CYS A 20 -12.57 -14.04 5.22
CA CYS A 20 -11.26 -13.80 4.63
C CYS A 20 -11.38 -13.69 3.10
N ARG A 21 -12.05 -14.65 2.48
CA ARG A 21 -12.32 -14.69 1.03
C ARG A 21 -13.11 -13.48 0.56
N ARG A 22 -14.15 -13.09 1.28
CA ARG A 22 -14.96 -11.91 1.01
C ARG A 22 -14.11 -10.63 1.01
N LYS A 23 -13.26 -10.48 2.03
CA LYS A 23 -12.35 -9.32 2.16
C LYS A 23 -11.30 -9.30 1.05
N ALA A 24 -10.71 -10.45 0.71
CA ALA A 24 -9.74 -10.57 -0.37
C ALA A 24 -10.32 -10.12 -1.73
N LYS A 25 -11.62 -10.37 -1.95
CA LYS A 25 -12.34 -9.92 -3.14
C LYS A 25 -12.81 -8.45 -3.08
N GLY A 26 -12.68 -7.77 -1.94
CA GLY A 26 -13.19 -6.42 -1.76
C GLY A 26 -14.72 -6.31 -1.84
N LEU A 27 -15.44 -7.41 -1.53
CA LEU A 27 -16.89 -7.47 -1.64
C LEU A 27 -17.57 -7.15 -0.30
N ASP A 28 -18.73 -6.49 -0.36
CA ASP A 28 -19.65 -6.46 0.77
C ASP A 28 -20.30 -7.85 0.99
N LYS A 29 -21.06 -7.99 2.08
CA LYS A 29 -21.66 -9.27 2.43
C LYS A 29 -22.69 -9.76 1.38
N SER A 30 -23.49 -8.86 0.82
CA SER A 30 -24.52 -9.21 -0.16
C SER A 30 -23.89 -9.61 -1.49
N ALA A 31 -22.92 -8.81 -1.97
CA ALA A 31 -22.18 -9.11 -3.19
C ALA A 31 -21.39 -10.42 -3.09
N TYR A 32 -20.85 -10.75 -1.91
CA TYR A 32 -20.16 -12.00 -1.69
C TYR A 32 -21.10 -13.21 -1.84
N TRP A 33 -22.30 -13.19 -1.23
CA TRP A 33 -23.25 -14.29 -1.37
C TRP A 33 -23.77 -14.43 -2.80
N THR A 34 -23.96 -13.32 -3.51
CA THR A 34 -24.32 -13.34 -4.93
C THR A 34 -23.22 -14.00 -5.77
N TRP A 35 -21.97 -13.62 -5.55
CA TRP A 35 -20.83 -14.24 -6.23
C TRP A 35 -20.68 -15.71 -5.86
N LEU A 36 -20.79 -16.07 -4.56
CA LEU A 36 -20.64 -17.45 -4.10
C LEU A 36 -21.65 -18.38 -4.80
N ALA A 37 -22.85 -17.91 -5.04
CA ALA A 37 -23.87 -18.67 -5.78
C ALA A 37 -23.42 -19.00 -7.22
N THR A 38 -22.59 -18.18 -7.85
CA THR A 38 -22.08 -18.41 -9.22
C THR A 38 -21.02 -19.52 -9.30
N VAL A 39 -20.35 -19.79 -8.17
CA VAL A 39 -19.29 -20.81 -8.06
C VAL A 39 -19.75 -22.04 -7.26
N THR A 40 -21.03 -22.10 -6.91
CA THR A 40 -21.65 -23.22 -6.17
C THR A 40 -22.31 -24.16 -7.13
N SER A 41 -22.04 -25.46 -6.96
CA SER A 41 -22.80 -26.57 -7.57
C SER A 41 -23.43 -27.43 -6.49
N GLU A 42 -24.55 -28.05 -6.79
CA GLU A 42 -25.28 -28.92 -5.89
C GLU A 42 -25.52 -30.28 -6.57
N ASP A 43 -25.22 -31.38 -5.89
CA ASP A 43 -25.47 -32.71 -6.40
C ASP A 43 -26.94 -33.14 -6.18
N SER A 44 -27.29 -34.34 -6.68
CA SER A 44 -28.64 -34.89 -6.57
C SER A 44 -29.09 -35.16 -5.12
N ASN A 45 -28.18 -35.14 -4.16
CA ASN A 45 -28.44 -35.38 -2.72
C ASN A 45 -28.47 -34.05 -1.94
N GLY A 46 -28.33 -32.91 -2.61
CA GLY A 46 -28.32 -31.59 -1.97
C GLY A 46 -26.97 -31.20 -1.38
N HIS A 47 -25.88 -31.93 -1.67
CA HIS A 47 -24.54 -31.55 -1.22
C HIS A 47 -23.98 -30.42 -2.12
N LYS A 48 -23.52 -29.35 -1.47
CA LYS A 48 -22.94 -28.21 -2.16
C LYS A 48 -21.43 -28.36 -2.25
N SER A 49 -20.89 -28.08 -3.44
CA SER A 49 -19.46 -27.93 -3.69
C SER A 49 -19.19 -26.56 -4.28
N TYR A 50 -17.97 -26.05 -4.05
CA TYR A 50 -17.56 -24.69 -4.44
C TYR A 50 -16.33 -24.76 -5.33
N ASP A 51 -16.42 -24.12 -6.50
CA ASP A 51 -15.28 -23.99 -7.42
C ASP A 51 -14.63 -22.62 -7.26
N PHE A 52 -13.50 -22.57 -6.56
CA PHE A 52 -12.70 -21.37 -6.35
C PHE A 52 -11.51 -21.25 -7.32
N SER A 53 -11.44 -22.08 -8.36
CA SER A 53 -10.33 -22.12 -9.32
C SER A 53 -10.11 -20.80 -10.08
N SER A 54 -11.14 -19.95 -10.15
CA SER A 54 -11.05 -18.62 -10.77
C SER A 54 -10.46 -17.54 -9.86
N GLU A 55 -10.13 -17.85 -8.62
CA GLU A 55 -9.50 -16.90 -7.72
C GLU A 55 -8.02 -16.75 -8.05
N ASP A 56 -7.53 -15.52 -8.04
CA ASP A 56 -6.14 -15.16 -8.32
C ASP A 56 -5.32 -14.99 -7.02
N TYR A 57 -5.79 -15.57 -5.93
CA TYR A 57 -5.16 -15.61 -4.61
C TYR A 57 -5.38 -16.98 -3.95
N GLU A 58 -4.51 -17.30 -3.01
CA GLU A 58 -4.58 -18.51 -2.21
C GLU A 58 -5.16 -18.21 -0.82
N ILE A 59 -6.00 -19.11 -0.29
CA ILE A 59 -6.42 -19.07 1.11
C ILE A 59 -5.64 -20.15 1.88
N VAL A 60 -4.94 -19.71 2.91
CA VAL A 60 -4.16 -20.58 3.79
C VAL A 60 -4.75 -20.53 5.20
N GLU A 61 -5.01 -21.69 5.78
CA GLU A 61 -5.30 -21.81 7.21
C GLU A 61 -3.97 -21.82 7.98
N THR A 62 -3.88 -21.01 9.01
CA THR A 62 -2.68 -20.89 9.83
C THR A 62 -3.02 -20.76 11.30
N ASP A 63 -2.21 -21.40 12.14
CA ASP A 63 -2.28 -21.26 13.59
C ASP A 63 -1.56 -19.98 14.07
N SER A 64 -0.93 -19.22 13.16
CA SER A 64 -0.25 -17.98 13.49
C SER A 64 -1.21 -17.02 14.18
N GLN A 65 -0.82 -16.51 15.32
CA GLN A 65 -1.57 -15.48 16.00
C GLN A 65 -1.61 -14.22 15.11
N LEU A 66 -2.69 -13.45 15.25
CA LEU A 66 -2.86 -12.14 14.59
C LEU A 66 -1.88 -11.09 15.16
N SER A 67 -0.67 -11.51 15.49
CA SER A 67 0.35 -10.67 16.07
C SER A 67 1.73 -11.02 15.52
N TYR A 68 2.54 -10.02 15.38
CA TYR A 68 3.93 -10.12 15.00
C TYR A 68 4.77 -9.49 16.10
N GLN A 69 5.88 -10.13 16.46
CA GLN A 69 6.81 -9.62 17.46
C GLN A 69 7.93 -8.85 16.74
N ASP A 70 8.16 -7.63 17.16
CA ASP A 70 9.24 -6.79 16.64
C ASP A 70 9.92 -6.06 17.81
N LYS A 71 10.89 -5.24 17.49
CA LYS A 71 11.54 -4.33 18.45
C LYS A 71 11.29 -2.90 18.01
N ASP A 72 11.06 -2.02 18.99
CA ASP A 72 11.00 -0.59 18.75
C ASP A 72 12.39 0.02 18.52
N GLU A 73 12.44 1.33 18.34
CA GLU A 73 13.70 2.07 18.12
C GLU A 73 14.66 2.02 19.33
N PHE A 74 14.16 1.65 20.52
CA PHE A 74 14.95 1.49 21.73
C PHE A 74 15.41 0.05 21.97
N GLY A 75 14.92 -0.90 21.13
CA GLY A 75 15.21 -2.32 21.23
C GLY A 75 14.28 -3.11 22.15
N ASP A 76 13.21 -2.48 22.63
CA ASP A 76 12.19 -3.13 23.45
C ASP A 76 11.25 -3.98 22.62
N ASP A 77 10.79 -5.12 23.16
CA ASP A 77 9.88 -6.02 22.46
C ASP A 77 8.49 -5.40 22.37
N ILE A 78 7.99 -5.24 21.14
CA ILE A 78 6.64 -4.77 20.85
C ILE A 78 5.84 -5.86 20.14
N THR A 79 4.55 -5.92 20.46
CA THR A 79 3.62 -6.82 19.81
C THR A 79 2.72 -6.02 18.88
N ILE A 80 2.81 -6.31 17.60
CA ILE A 80 2.00 -5.69 16.57
C ILE A 80 0.79 -6.58 16.32
N THR A 81 -0.41 -6.08 16.60
CA THR A 81 -1.67 -6.79 16.37
C THR A 81 -2.31 -6.35 15.06
N PHE A 82 -2.86 -7.30 14.31
CA PHE A 82 -3.56 -7.02 13.06
C PHE A 82 -4.98 -6.53 13.34
N ASN A 83 -5.41 -5.54 12.58
CA ASN A 83 -6.82 -5.18 12.59
C ASN A 83 -7.65 -6.19 11.77
N GLU A 84 -8.96 -6.21 11.96
CA GLU A 84 -9.88 -7.11 11.26
C GLU A 84 -9.88 -6.97 9.73
N SER A 85 -9.23 -5.92 9.20
CA SER A 85 -9.16 -5.68 7.76
C SER A 85 -7.96 -6.36 7.10
N GLY A 86 -7.05 -6.98 7.87
CA GLY A 86 -5.85 -7.64 7.33
C GLY A 86 -4.85 -6.67 6.71
N HIS A 87 -5.09 -5.37 6.83
CA HIS A 87 -4.19 -4.34 6.37
C HIS A 87 -3.46 -3.74 7.55
N ILE A 88 -2.17 -3.65 7.40
CA ILE A 88 -1.22 -2.80 8.12
C ILE A 88 -1.66 -2.51 9.55
N VAL A 89 -0.92 -2.97 10.46
CA VAL A 89 -1.04 -2.56 11.83
C VAL A 89 -0.19 -1.33 12.02
N SER A 90 -0.78 -0.26 12.51
CA SER A 90 -0.01 0.77 13.17
C SER A 90 0.45 0.20 14.51
N ASP A 91 1.70 0.35 14.84
CA ASP A 91 2.15 0.26 16.21
C ASP A 91 1.57 1.43 17.02
N LEU A 92 1.91 1.50 18.29
CA LEU A 92 1.47 2.56 19.18
C LEU A 92 1.88 3.97 18.71
N ASP A 93 2.87 4.06 17.80
CA ASP A 93 3.42 5.30 17.26
C ASP A 93 2.86 5.65 15.87
N GLY A 94 1.93 4.84 15.33
CA GLY A 94 1.34 5.05 14.02
C GLY A 94 2.22 4.57 12.86
N THR A 95 3.28 3.81 13.12
CA THR A 95 4.12 3.20 12.09
C THR A 95 3.33 2.14 11.32
N HIS A 96 3.39 2.20 10.01
CA HIS A 96 2.71 1.24 9.14
C HIS A 96 3.65 0.10 8.80
N TYR A 97 3.30 -1.12 9.23
CA TYR A 97 4.03 -2.32 8.86
C TYR A 97 3.44 -2.96 7.61
N HIS A 98 4.31 -3.30 6.69
CA HIS A 98 3.96 -4.11 5.54
C HIS A 98 4.36 -5.54 5.84
N LEU A 99 3.46 -6.48 5.56
CA LEU A 99 3.63 -7.87 5.91
C LEU A 99 3.48 -8.73 4.66
N LYS A 100 4.19 -9.85 4.67
CA LYS A 100 4.11 -10.87 3.63
C LYS A 100 4.13 -12.26 4.24
N TRP A 101 3.68 -13.22 3.45
CA TRP A 101 3.82 -14.64 3.76
C TRP A 101 5.14 -15.15 3.21
N ASP A 102 5.96 -15.82 4.04
CA ASP A 102 7.26 -16.38 3.63
C ASP A 102 7.16 -17.85 3.16
N GLY A 103 5.95 -18.41 3.12
CA GLY A 103 5.68 -19.83 2.83
C GLY A 103 5.30 -20.63 4.07
N SER A 104 5.53 -20.11 5.27
CA SER A 104 5.23 -20.78 6.55
C SER A 104 4.62 -19.87 7.61
N LYS A 105 4.96 -18.60 7.61
CA LYS A 105 4.50 -17.62 8.60
C LYS A 105 4.40 -16.21 8.01
N ILE A 106 3.73 -15.33 8.74
CA ILE A 106 3.67 -13.90 8.45
C ILE A 106 4.98 -13.26 8.91
N VAL A 107 5.61 -12.50 8.03
CA VAL A 107 6.86 -11.77 8.29
C VAL A 107 6.76 -10.33 7.81
N LYS A 108 7.62 -9.47 8.32
CA LYS A 108 7.74 -8.07 7.89
C LYS A 108 8.22 -7.98 6.44
N ASP A 109 7.61 -7.11 5.65
CA ASP A 109 8.04 -6.79 4.30
C ASP A 109 8.74 -5.42 4.25
N ASP A 110 10.02 -5.41 4.60
CA ASP A 110 10.83 -4.18 4.60
C ASP A 110 10.92 -3.52 3.22
N THR A 111 10.82 -4.31 2.15
CA THR A 111 10.82 -3.78 0.79
C THR A 111 9.56 -2.95 0.52
N ALA A 112 8.40 -3.47 0.90
CA ALA A 112 7.14 -2.75 0.75
C ALA A 112 7.07 -1.54 1.69
N LEU A 113 7.59 -1.64 2.92
CA LEU A 113 7.70 -0.52 3.84
C LEU A 113 8.57 0.60 3.28
N THR A 114 9.77 0.27 2.79
CA THR A 114 10.68 1.23 2.16
C THR A 114 10.05 1.90 0.95
N ALA A 115 9.35 1.13 0.09
CA ALA A 115 8.65 1.68 -1.06
C ALA A 115 7.54 2.65 -0.64
N TYR A 116 6.77 2.34 0.41
CA TYR A 116 5.74 3.21 0.97
C TYR A 116 6.35 4.52 1.50
N GLN A 117 7.39 4.43 2.33
CA GLN A 117 8.09 5.60 2.88
C GLN A 117 8.65 6.50 1.77
N ASN A 118 9.28 5.91 0.75
CA ASN A 118 9.79 6.65 -0.38
C ASN A 118 8.68 7.32 -1.20
N ALA A 119 7.53 6.68 -1.37
CA ALA A 119 6.39 7.29 -2.06
C ALA A 119 5.87 8.53 -1.32
N ASP A 120 5.83 8.50 0.01
CA ASP A 120 5.41 9.65 0.82
C ASP A 120 6.44 10.80 0.79
N LYS A 121 7.74 10.48 0.86
CA LYS A 121 8.82 11.45 0.66
C LYS A 121 8.73 12.12 -0.73
N TRP A 122 8.50 11.35 -1.79
CA TRP A 122 8.28 11.89 -3.13
C TRP A 122 7.04 12.78 -3.23
N LYS A 123 5.99 12.52 -2.46
CA LYS A 123 4.83 13.40 -2.36
C LYS A 123 5.23 14.76 -1.76
N SER A 124 6.03 14.76 -0.70
CA SER A 124 6.55 15.96 -0.07
C SER A 124 7.44 16.78 -1.04
N VAL A 125 8.35 16.11 -1.76
CA VAL A 125 9.19 16.74 -2.80
C VAL A 125 8.33 17.38 -3.90
N ARG A 126 7.26 16.72 -4.34
CA ARG A 126 6.34 17.30 -5.34
C ARG A 126 5.59 18.51 -4.81
N ASN A 127 5.20 18.51 -3.56
CA ASN A 127 4.54 19.66 -2.92
C ASN A 127 5.48 20.86 -2.85
N ASP A 128 6.73 20.64 -2.42
CA ASP A 128 7.78 21.68 -2.36
C ASP A 128 8.05 22.28 -3.76
N ARG A 129 8.20 21.42 -4.77
CA ARG A 129 8.33 21.85 -6.16
C ARG A 129 7.16 22.73 -6.60
N ASN A 130 5.93 22.30 -6.31
CA ASN A 130 4.73 23.04 -6.68
C ASN A 130 4.69 24.40 -6.00
N SER A 131 5.07 24.49 -4.72
CA SER A 131 5.17 25.76 -3.99
C SER A 131 6.17 26.71 -4.65
N ARG A 132 7.36 26.22 -5.01
CA ARG A 132 8.39 27.01 -5.72
C ARG A 132 7.94 27.47 -7.12
N LEU A 133 7.16 26.67 -7.83
CA LEU A 133 6.55 27.05 -9.10
C LEU A 133 5.49 28.15 -8.90
N ALA A 134 4.63 28.02 -7.88
CA ALA A 134 3.58 28.98 -7.55
C ALA A 134 4.16 30.35 -7.20
N GLU A 135 5.31 30.42 -6.52
CA GLU A 135 6.02 31.68 -6.23
C GLU A 135 6.38 32.49 -7.48
N THR A 136 6.40 31.86 -8.63
CA THR A 136 6.83 32.47 -9.89
C THR A 136 5.74 32.49 -10.97
N ASP A 137 4.52 32.03 -10.63
CA ASP A 137 3.42 31.93 -11.62
C ASP A 137 2.96 33.29 -12.11
N TYR A 138 3.02 34.34 -11.28
CA TYR A 138 2.69 35.68 -11.68
C TYR A 138 3.56 36.18 -12.84
N LEU A 139 4.81 35.68 -12.98
CA LEU A 139 5.71 36.02 -14.09
C LEU A 139 5.29 35.41 -15.43
N ALA A 140 4.36 34.45 -15.41
CA ALA A 140 3.83 33.81 -16.61
C ALA A 140 2.52 34.46 -17.13
N LEU A 141 2.09 35.55 -16.50
CA LEU A 141 0.92 36.31 -16.96
C LEU A 141 1.23 37.02 -18.28
N SER A 142 0.20 37.30 -19.06
CA SER A 142 0.32 37.83 -20.43
C SER A 142 0.92 39.24 -20.51
N ASP A 143 0.90 40.00 -19.43
CA ASP A 143 1.47 41.35 -19.27
C ASP A 143 2.91 41.36 -18.76
N GLN A 144 3.48 40.18 -18.49
CA GLN A 144 4.84 40.02 -17.97
C GLN A 144 5.74 39.32 -18.99
N THR A 145 7.03 39.70 -18.99
CA THR A 145 8.04 39.03 -19.83
C THR A 145 8.90 38.12 -18.97
N LEU A 146 8.72 36.83 -19.12
CA LEU A 146 9.51 35.82 -18.43
C LEU A 146 10.93 35.78 -18.99
N SER A 147 11.93 36.10 -18.15
CA SER A 147 13.34 36.07 -18.56
C SER A 147 13.81 34.66 -18.93
N ALA A 148 14.86 34.53 -19.74
CA ALA A 148 15.45 33.25 -20.12
C ALA A 148 15.93 32.45 -18.89
N GLY A 149 16.54 33.12 -17.90
CA GLY A 149 16.94 32.49 -16.64
C GLY A 149 15.77 31.90 -15.86
N MET A 150 14.68 32.69 -15.77
CA MET A 150 13.47 32.22 -15.07
C MET A 150 12.78 31.07 -15.81
N LYS A 151 12.76 31.10 -17.15
CA LYS A 151 12.25 29.93 -17.93
C LYS A 151 13.04 28.65 -17.62
N THR A 152 14.38 28.78 -17.62
CA THR A 152 15.28 27.65 -17.29
C THR A 152 15.07 27.15 -15.86
N TYR A 153 14.98 28.07 -14.89
CA TYR A 153 14.70 27.71 -13.50
C TYR A 153 13.38 26.92 -13.34
N ARG A 154 12.29 27.45 -13.92
CA ARG A 154 10.98 26.78 -13.87
C ARG A 154 10.99 25.42 -14.56
N GLN A 155 11.74 25.26 -15.67
CA GLN A 155 11.88 23.97 -16.33
C GLN A 155 12.63 22.98 -15.43
N LYS A 156 13.77 23.40 -14.84
CA LYS A 156 14.51 22.54 -13.90
C LYS A 156 13.67 22.14 -12.70
N LEU A 157 12.81 23.00 -12.18
CA LEU A 157 11.86 22.63 -11.12
C LEU A 157 10.92 21.51 -11.56
N ARG A 158 10.38 21.57 -12.78
CA ARG A 158 9.49 20.50 -13.30
C ARG A 158 10.23 19.17 -13.45
N ASP A 159 11.51 19.22 -13.77
CA ASP A 159 12.34 18.06 -14.01
C ASP A 159 12.92 17.44 -12.71
N VAL A 160 12.81 18.11 -11.56
CA VAL A 160 13.34 17.64 -10.27
C VAL A 160 13.00 16.17 -9.98
N PRO A 161 11.75 15.67 -10.15
CA PRO A 161 11.46 14.26 -9.85
C PRO A 161 12.07 13.28 -10.86
N LYS A 162 12.45 13.76 -12.06
CA LYS A 162 13.11 12.96 -13.08
C LYS A 162 14.61 12.92 -12.90
N ASP A 163 15.17 14.07 -12.51
CA ASP A 163 16.62 14.27 -12.42
C ASP A 163 17.20 13.79 -11.08
N ASN A 164 16.36 13.44 -10.10
CA ASN A 164 16.77 12.91 -8.81
C ASN A 164 16.16 11.52 -8.60
N SER A 165 16.99 10.55 -8.24
CA SER A 165 16.56 9.18 -7.95
C SER A 165 16.25 8.94 -6.47
N ASP A 166 16.71 9.81 -5.59
CA ASP A 166 16.61 9.69 -4.15
C ASP A 166 15.84 10.89 -3.56
N PRO A 167 14.68 10.67 -2.94
CA PRO A 167 13.87 11.76 -2.37
C PRO A 167 14.50 12.42 -1.13
N ASP A 168 15.50 11.80 -0.51
CA ASP A 168 16.23 12.36 0.64
C ASP A 168 17.37 13.30 0.21
N ASN A 169 17.82 13.23 -1.05
CA ASN A 169 18.95 13.98 -1.58
C ASN A 169 18.57 14.79 -2.83
N ILE A 170 17.61 15.71 -2.67
CA ILE A 170 17.12 16.54 -3.78
C ILE A 170 18.06 17.71 -4.05
N THR A 171 18.55 17.80 -5.29
CA THR A 171 19.25 19.00 -5.77
C THR A 171 18.26 20.01 -6.35
N TRP A 172 17.98 21.06 -5.59
CA TRP A 172 17.08 22.11 -6.02
C TRP A 172 17.79 23.13 -6.92
N PRO A 173 17.16 23.56 -8.03
CA PRO A 173 17.74 24.64 -8.85
C PRO A 173 17.72 25.97 -8.11
N THR A 174 18.76 26.79 -8.35
CA THR A 174 18.84 28.12 -7.80
C THR A 174 17.99 29.08 -8.62
N LYS A 175 17.20 29.90 -7.92
CA LYS A 175 16.38 30.97 -8.53
C LYS A 175 17.32 32.09 -9.01
N PRO A 176 17.20 32.55 -10.28
CA PRO A 176 18.01 33.61 -10.83
C PRO A 176 17.67 35.01 -10.25
#